data_c173e3d8cdc08992cac9fc3c54170efb
#
_entry.id   c173e3d8cdc08992cac9fc3c54170efb
#
_cell.length_a   1.000
_cell.length_b   1.000
_cell.length_c   1.000
_cell.angle_alpha   90.00
_cell.angle_beta   90.00
_cell.angle_gamma   90.00
#
_symmetry.space_group_name_H-M   'P 1'
#
loop_
_entity.id
_entity.type
_entity.pdbx_description
1 polymer ?
#
loop_
_entity_poly.entity_id
_entity_poly.type
_entity_poly.pdbx_seq_one_letter_code
_entity_poly.pdbx_strand_id
1 'polypeptide(L)'
;MNRSFLAPLRLRTLFLLFLALGTITCGTHAADLKLEAKLVWGANDSPDKVQYKLVGGDLAAGLRHNLNQWTNYYEITNLTAVIPLNESRDVKMSDHCTLRIRNLGSSRIAVDCIGQGKQVSQGTNTLPAKWLVLGGNATNHTAWFVGLRSLDQAPADNSQPPVKK
;
A
#
# COMPACT_ATOMS: atom_id res chain seq x y z
N MET A 1 -37.53 69.31 26.78
CA MET A 1 -36.28 68.90 26.12
C MET A 1 -36.03 67.44 26.49
N ASN A 2 -36.52 66.52 25.66
CA ASN A 2 -36.35 65.07 25.88
C ASN A 2 -35.30 64.55 24.87
N ARG A 3 -34.16 64.10 25.33
CA ARG A 3 -33.17 63.37 24.52
C ARG A 3 -33.29 61.88 24.78
N SER A 4 -33.84 61.24 23.78
CA SER A 4 -33.90 59.76 23.74
C SER A 4 -32.52 59.20 23.45
N PHE A 5 -31.98 58.44 24.40
CA PHE A 5 -30.80 57.57 24.20
C PHE A 5 -31.24 56.27 23.55
N LEU A 6 -31.01 56.12 22.27
CA LEU A 6 -31.11 54.84 21.59
C LEU A 6 -29.78 54.09 21.68
N ALA A 7 -29.76 53.02 22.43
CA ALA A 7 -28.62 52.19 22.70
C ALA A 7 -28.21 51.35 21.45
N PRO A 8 -26.91 51.12 21.21
CA PRO A 8 -26.41 50.31 20.11
C PRO A 8 -26.39 48.84 20.51
N LEU A 9 -27.57 48.20 20.54
CA LEU A 9 -27.71 46.80 20.94
C LEU A 9 -27.70 45.83 19.75
N ARG A 10 -27.64 46.32 18.51
CA ARG A 10 -27.76 45.44 17.33
C ARG A 10 -26.44 44.99 16.70
N LEU A 11 -25.31 45.55 17.10
CA LEU A 11 -24.03 45.24 16.47
C LEU A 11 -23.31 44.02 17.10
N ARG A 12 -23.60 43.73 18.38
CA ARG A 12 -22.98 42.59 19.08
C ARG A 12 -23.57 41.25 18.70
N THR A 13 -24.83 41.21 18.30
CA THR A 13 -25.52 39.93 17.94
C THR A 13 -25.12 39.46 16.54
N LEU A 14 -24.74 40.38 15.64
CA LEU A 14 -24.29 39.99 14.30
C LEU A 14 -22.89 39.38 14.30
N PHE A 15 -22.02 39.81 15.25
CA PHE A 15 -20.64 39.28 15.35
C PHE A 15 -20.57 37.89 15.94
N LEU A 16 -21.51 37.49 16.78
CA LEU A 16 -21.60 36.15 17.35
C LEU A 16 -22.14 35.12 16.36
N LEU A 17 -22.94 35.54 15.37
CA LEU A 17 -23.49 34.64 14.36
C LEU A 17 -22.43 34.28 13.30
N PHE A 18 -21.43 35.13 13.06
CA PHE A 18 -20.34 34.86 12.12
C PHE A 18 -19.26 33.93 12.69
N LEU A 19 -19.14 33.86 14.03
CA LEU A 19 -18.16 32.97 14.67
C LEU A 19 -18.59 31.48 14.73
N ALA A 20 -19.88 31.24 14.54
CA ALA A 20 -20.44 29.85 14.59
C ALA A 20 -20.37 29.10 13.24
N LEU A 21 -20.04 29.78 12.13
CA LEU A 21 -19.99 29.17 10.78
C LEU A 21 -18.57 28.73 10.36
N GLY A 22 -17.57 28.87 11.23
CA GLY A 22 -16.15 28.80 10.87
C GLY A 22 -15.43 27.47 11.13
N THR A 23 -16.08 26.38 11.52
CA THR A 23 -15.36 25.13 11.80
C THR A 23 -16.03 23.88 11.26
N ILE A 24 -16.33 23.88 9.96
CA ILE A 24 -16.39 22.62 9.23
C ILE A 24 -14.94 22.36 8.77
N THR A 25 -14.08 21.96 9.70
CA THR A 25 -12.86 21.26 9.32
C THR A 25 -13.32 19.93 8.72
N CYS A 26 -13.46 19.88 7.40
CA CYS A 26 -13.38 18.62 6.68
C CYS A 26 -12.01 18.03 7.03
N GLY A 27 -11.96 17.26 8.11
CA GLY A 27 -10.86 16.38 8.39
C GLY A 27 -10.80 15.44 7.20
N THR A 28 -9.90 15.70 6.25
CA THR A 28 -9.47 14.67 5.33
C THR A 28 -8.89 13.57 6.21
N HIS A 29 -9.72 12.58 6.55
CA HIS A 29 -9.24 11.35 7.14
C HIS A 29 -8.23 10.81 6.13
N ALA A 30 -6.98 11.04 6.42
CA ALA A 30 -5.91 10.41 5.69
C ALA A 30 -6.12 8.90 5.85
N ALA A 31 -6.42 8.25 4.72
CA ALA A 31 -6.95 6.90 4.72
C ALA A 31 -5.89 5.89 5.15
N ASP A 32 -6.32 4.93 5.97
CA ASP A 32 -5.55 3.72 6.21
C ASP A 32 -5.24 3.05 4.86
N LEU A 33 -4.04 2.51 4.75
CA LEU A 33 -3.63 1.78 3.57
C LEU A 33 -3.98 0.30 3.72
N LYS A 34 -4.84 -0.21 2.86
CA LYS A 34 -5.09 -1.65 2.73
C LYS A 34 -4.22 -2.21 1.63
N LEU A 35 -3.42 -3.20 1.96
CA LEU A 35 -2.54 -3.85 0.99
C LEU A 35 -2.62 -5.37 1.05
N GLU A 36 -2.33 -5.99 -0.08
CA GLU A 36 -2.07 -7.42 -0.20
C GLU A 36 -0.57 -7.63 -0.33
N ALA A 37 -0.04 -8.57 0.44
CA ALA A 37 1.36 -8.98 0.43
C ALA A 37 1.46 -10.48 0.10
N LYS A 38 2.29 -10.82 -0.88
CA LYS A 38 2.59 -12.21 -1.25
C LYS A 38 4.08 -12.49 -1.12
N LEU A 39 4.40 -13.58 -0.44
CA LEU A 39 5.74 -14.14 -0.46
C LEU A 39 5.81 -15.19 -1.57
N VAL A 40 6.76 -15.02 -2.46
CA VAL A 40 6.93 -15.87 -3.65
C VAL A 40 8.32 -16.47 -3.66
N TRP A 41 8.36 -17.77 -3.98
CA TRP A 41 9.61 -18.50 -4.21
C TRP A 41 9.77 -18.78 -5.70
N GLY A 42 10.87 -18.31 -6.28
CA GLY A 42 11.27 -18.63 -7.65
C GLY A 42 12.26 -19.78 -7.70
N ALA A 43 11.99 -20.77 -8.54
CA ALA A 43 12.84 -21.94 -8.71
C ALA A 43 12.78 -22.48 -10.14
N ASN A 44 13.85 -23.16 -10.57
CA ASN A 44 13.88 -23.85 -11.87
C ASN A 44 13.38 -25.28 -11.75
N ASP A 45 13.52 -25.89 -10.58
CA ASP A 45 13.07 -27.24 -10.31
C ASP A 45 11.69 -27.25 -9.66
N SER A 46 10.90 -28.26 -9.92
CA SER A 46 9.67 -28.51 -9.17
C SER A 46 10.03 -29.08 -7.80
N PRO A 47 9.48 -28.56 -6.71
CA PRO A 47 9.72 -29.12 -5.40
C PRO A 47 9.06 -30.51 -5.29
N ASP A 48 9.84 -31.54 -5.09
CA ASP A 48 9.41 -32.95 -5.14
C ASP A 48 8.37 -33.35 -4.07
N LYS A 49 8.09 -32.51 -3.08
CA LYS A 49 7.30 -32.92 -1.90
C LYS A 49 6.31 -31.89 -1.36
N VAL A 50 6.26 -30.68 -1.86
CA VAL A 50 5.35 -29.68 -1.32
C VAL A 50 4.47 -29.15 -2.43
N GLN A 51 3.16 -29.31 -2.27
CA GLN A 51 2.17 -28.77 -3.21
C GLN A 51 2.04 -27.25 -2.97
N TYR A 52 3.05 -26.49 -3.37
CA TYR A 52 2.92 -25.04 -3.41
C TYR A 52 2.04 -24.64 -4.59
N LYS A 53 1.19 -23.65 -4.35
CA LYS A 53 0.38 -23.06 -5.41
C LYS A 53 1.24 -22.21 -6.33
N LEU A 54 1.15 -22.44 -7.63
CA LEU A 54 1.78 -21.53 -8.60
C LEU A 54 1.13 -20.14 -8.52
N VAL A 55 1.98 -19.11 -8.57
CA VAL A 55 1.52 -17.74 -8.68
C VAL A 55 0.80 -17.56 -10.01
N GLY A 56 -0.39 -16.95 -9.97
CA GLY A 56 -1.21 -16.69 -11.15
C GLY A 56 -1.38 -15.19 -11.45
N GLY A 57 -2.13 -14.91 -12.52
CA GLY A 57 -2.56 -13.56 -12.89
C GLY A 57 -1.42 -12.59 -13.19
N ASP A 58 -1.67 -11.31 -12.88
CA ASP A 58 -0.76 -10.19 -13.20
C ASP A 58 0.59 -10.30 -12.48
N LEU A 59 0.63 -10.87 -11.27
CA LEU A 59 1.89 -11.06 -10.56
C LEU A 59 2.78 -12.05 -11.30
N ALA A 60 2.24 -13.17 -11.76
CA ALA A 60 2.99 -14.16 -12.53
C ALA A 60 3.52 -13.57 -13.85
N ALA A 61 2.71 -12.78 -14.53
CA ALA A 61 3.12 -12.10 -15.76
C ALA A 61 4.27 -11.12 -15.49
N GLY A 62 4.16 -10.30 -14.44
CA GLY A 62 5.19 -9.35 -14.03
C GLY A 62 6.50 -10.03 -13.64
N LEU A 63 6.44 -11.13 -12.88
CA LEU A 63 7.60 -11.91 -12.47
C LEU A 63 8.31 -12.51 -13.68
N ARG A 64 7.60 -13.17 -14.60
CA ARG A 64 8.19 -13.74 -15.81
C ARG A 64 8.80 -12.70 -16.75
N HIS A 65 8.19 -11.53 -16.85
CA HIS A 65 8.68 -10.47 -17.72
C HIS A 65 9.97 -9.85 -17.19
N ASN A 66 10.04 -9.58 -15.88
CA ASN A 66 11.15 -8.84 -15.28
C ASN A 66 12.23 -9.74 -14.68
N LEU A 67 11.89 -10.98 -14.35
CA LEU A 67 12.74 -11.90 -13.60
C LEU A 67 12.70 -13.29 -14.28
N ASN A 68 13.11 -13.35 -15.53
CA ASN A 68 13.02 -14.56 -16.38
C ASN A 68 14.06 -15.64 -16.04
N GLN A 69 14.82 -15.50 -14.94
CA GLN A 69 15.85 -16.44 -14.51
C GLN A 69 15.25 -17.71 -13.92
N TRP A 70 13.98 -17.70 -13.48
CA TRP A 70 13.29 -18.82 -12.89
C TRP A 70 12.11 -19.25 -13.75
N THR A 71 11.92 -20.55 -13.84
CA THR A 71 10.82 -21.14 -14.62
C THR A 71 9.52 -21.14 -13.85
N ASN A 72 9.59 -21.37 -12.54
CA ASN A 72 8.44 -21.54 -11.67
C ASN A 72 8.43 -20.50 -10.55
N TYR A 73 7.24 -19.98 -10.23
CA TYR A 73 7.01 -19.05 -9.12
C TYR A 73 5.90 -19.63 -8.25
N TYR A 74 6.21 -19.89 -7.00
CA TYR A 74 5.31 -20.50 -6.03
C TYR A 74 4.87 -19.51 -4.98
N GLU A 75 3.56 -19.43 -4.72
CA GLU A 75 2.99 -18.64 -3.64
C GLU A 75 3.21 -19.40 -2.32
N ILE A 76 4.01 -18.81 -1.43
CA ILE A 76 4.30 -19.36 -0.11
C ILE A 76 3.29 -18.84 0.90
N THR A 77 3.02 -17.53 0.86
CA THR A 77 2.10 -16.86 1.77
C THR A 77 1.38 -15.75 1.02
N ASN A 78 0.11 -15.56 1.35
CA ASN A 78 -0.70 -14.44 0.91
C ASN A 78 -1.42 -13.85 2.11
N LEU A 79 -1.17 -12.57 2.41
CA LEU A 79 -1.72 -11.86 3.55
C LEU A 79 -2.28 -10.51 3.12
N THR A 80 -3.30 -10.06 3.83
CA THR A 80 -3.81 -8.69 3.76
C THR A 80 -3.45 -7.97 5.04
N ALA A 81 -2.97 -6.73 4.91
CA ALA A 81 -2.65 -5.87 6.04
C ALA A 81 -3.29 -4.49 5.88
N VAL A 82 -3.66 -3.89 7.02
CA VAL A 82 -4.13 -2.51 7.12
C VAL A 82 -3.10 -1.74 7.91
N ILE A 83 -2.60 -0.66 7.34
CA ILE A 83 -1.54 0.16 7.92
C ILE A 83 -2.05 1.60 8.03
N PRO A 84 -2.30 2.09 9.27
CA PRO A 84 -2.72 3.46 9.48
C PRO A 84 -1.71 4.47 8.94
N LEU A 85 -2.19 5.65 8.59
CA LEU A 85 -1.33 6.70 8.07
C LEU A 85 -0.22 7.06 9.07
N ASN A 86 1.00 7.24 8.57
CA ASN A 86 2.22 7.55 9.33
C ASN A 86 2.65 6.48 10.34
N GLU A 87 1.92 5.37 10.43
CA GLU A 87 2.30 4.24 11.27
C GLU A 87 3.15 3.20 10.51
N SER A 88 3.87 2.40 11.30
CA SER A 88 4.59 1.22 10.82
C SER A 88 3.97 -0.05 11.37
N ARG A 89 3.91 -1.09 10.53
CA ARG A 89 3.46 -2.42 10.94
C ARG A 89 4.41 -3.50 10.46
N ASP A 90 4.66 -4.46 11.32
CA ASP A 90 5.42 -5.66 10.97
C ASP A 90 4.43 -6.72 10.45
N VAL A 91 4.63 -7.15 9.21
CA VAL A 91 3.85 -8.19 8.54
C VAL A 91 4.71 -9.43 8.44
N LYS A 92 4.42 -10.43 9.27
CA LYS A 92 5.16 -11.70 9.25
C LYS A 92 4.70 -12.55 8.07
N MET A 93 5.57 -12.70 7.07
CA MET A 93 5.30 -13.48 5.86
C MET A 93 5.65 -14.96 6.02
N SER A 94 6.66 -15.27 6.85
CA SER A 94 7.07 -16.63 7.25
C SER A 94 7.93 -16.56 8.51
N ASP A 95 8.40 -17.67 9.01
CA ASP A 95 9.34 -17.68 10.15
C ASP A 95 10.70 -17.05 9.81
N HIS A 96 10.99 -16.89 8.53
CA HIS A 96 12.25 -16.34 8.04
C HIS A 96 12.09 -15.01 7.32
N CYS A 97 10.87 -14.50 7.16
CA CYS A 97 10.61 -13.27 6.41
C CYS A 97 9.57 -12.39 7.13
N THR A 98 9.97 -11.18 7.46
CA THR A 98 9.09 -10.13 8.00
C THR A 98 9.26 -8.87 7.18
N LEU A 99 8.15 -8.23 6.86
CA LEU A 99 8.13 -6.91 6.24
C LEU A 99 7.76 -5.88 7.29
N ARG A 100 8.59 -4.86 7.49
CA ARG A 100 8.18 -3.67 8.21
C ARG A 100 7.74 -2.63 7.20
N ILE A 101 6.46 -2.29 7.22
CA ILE A 101 5.85 -1.39 6.25
C ILE A 101 5.33 -0.16 6.97
N ARG A 102 5.73 1.03 6.50
CA ARG A 102 5.21 2.32 6.97
C ARG A 102 4.37 2.96 5.89
N ASN A 103 3.17 3.39 6.24
CA ASN A 103 2.29 4.17 5.37
C ASN A 103 2.70 5.65 5.39
N LEU A 104 3.16 6.17 4.24
CA LEU A 104 3.57 7.56 4.07
C LEU A 104 2.48 8.45 3.45
N GLY A 105 1.30 7.87 3.20
CA GLY A 105 0.20 8.56 2.50
C GLY A 105 0.34 8.55 0.98
N SER A 106 -0.75 8.84 0.29
CA SER A 106 -0.81 8.91 -1.19
C SER A 106 -0.21 7.67 -1.88
N SER A 107 -0.55 6.48 -1.36
CA SER A 107 -0.03 5.17 -1.81
C SER A 107 1.50 5.01 -1.71
N ARG A 108 2.19 5.92 -1.02
CA ARG A 108 3.63 5.79 -0.76
C ARG A 108 3.86 4.97 0.51
N ILE A 109 4.84 4.08 0.44
CA ILE A 109 5.24 3.24 1.56
C ILE A 109 6.76 3.25 1.71
N ALA A 110 7.24 3.15 2.94
CA ALA A 110 8.58 2.69 3.22
C ALA A 110 8.50 1.21 3.61
N VAL A 111 9.39 0.40 3.05
CA VAL A 111 9.42 -1.05 3.30
C VAL A 111 10.82 -1.48 3.66
N ASP A 112 10.93 -2.18 4.79
CA ASP A 112 12.12 -2.92 5.17
C ASP A 112 11.81 -4.42 5.07
N CYS A 113 12.58 -5.14 4.25
CA CYS A 113 12.52 -6.60 4.20
C CYS A 113 13.55 -7.16 5.19
N ILE A 114 13.08 -7.98 6.13
CA ILE A 114 13.89 -8.62 7.15
C ILE A 114 13.87 -10.12 6.89
N GLY A 115 15.02 -10.65 6.50
CA GLY A 115 15.22 -12.08 6.25
C GLY A 115 16.12 -12.70 7.31
N GLN A 116 15.70 -13.78 7.96
CA GLN A 116 16.45 -14.46 9.02
C GLN A 116 16.97 -13.50 10.10
N GLY A 117 16.14 -12.53 10.50
CA GLY A 117 16.47 -11.53 11.52
C GLY A 117 17.43 -10.42 11.05
N LYS A 118 17.83 -10.39 9.78
CA LYS A 118 18.69 -9.35 9.20
C LYS A 118 17.93 -8.56 8.16
N GLN A 119 18.14 -7.24 8.11
CA GLN A 119 17.62 -6.41 7.04
C GLN A 119 18.31 -6.77 5.72
N VAL A 120 17.55 -7.23 4.73
CA VAL A 120 18.03 -7.65 3.41
C VAL A 120 17.78 -6.60 2.34
N SER A 121 16.74 -5.78 2.50
CA SER A 121 16.51 -4.62 1.65
C SER A 121 15.67 -3.58 2.38
N GLN A 122 15.78 -2.32 1.93
CA GLN A 122 14.93 -1.22 2.37
C GLN A 122 14.67 -0.26 1.22
N GLY A 123 13.56 0.44 1.26
CA GLY A 123 13.27 1.46 0.26
C GLY A 123 11.94 2.15 0.46
N THR A 124 11.80 3.29 -0.21
CA THR A 124 10.53 4.00 -0.32
C THR A 124 9.99 3.81 -1.72
N ASN A 125 8.75 3.36 -1.82
CA ASN A 125 8.10 3.03 -3.07
C ASN A 125 6.69 3.65 -3.12
N THR A 126 6.18 3.85 -4.34
CA THR A 126 4.76 4.09 -4.57
C THR A 126 4.13 2.77 -4.94
N LEU A 127 3.07 2.37 -4.24
CA LEU A 127 2.33 1.17 -4.58
C LEU A 127 1.58 1.40 -5.88
N PRO A 128 1.83 0.59 -6.90
CA PRO A 128 1.05 0.66 -8.13
C PRO A 128 -0.31 -0.03 -7.97
N ALA A 129 -1.24 0.23 -8.89
CA ALA A 129 -2.49 -0.53 -8.98
C ALA A 129 -2.27 -2.03 -9.29
N LYS A 130 -1.14 -2.35 -9.91
CA LYS A 130 -0.65 -3.73 -10.11
C LYS A 130 0.27 -4.13 -8.95
N TRP A 131 1.28 -4.95 -9.23
CA TRP A 131 2.19 -5.45 -8.22
C TRP A 131 3.50 -4.69 -8.19
N LEU A 132 3.90 -4.19 -7.03
CA LEU A 132 5.28 -3.85 -6.72
C LEU A 132 6.00 -5.13 -6.32
N VAL A 133 7.08 -5.48 -7.02
CA VAL A 133 7.89 -6.65 -6.69
C VAL A 133 9.20 -6.18 -6.06
N LEU A 134 9.47 -6.68 -4.87
CA LEU A 134 10.73 -6.49 -4.16
C LEU A 134 11.51 -7.79 -4.21
N GLY A 135 12.78 -7.71 -4.60
CA GLY A 135 13.68 -8.86 -4.63
C GLY A 135 14.23 -9.17 -3.25
N GLY A 136 14.37 -10.46 -2.97
CA GLY A 136 15.10 -10.98 -1.85
C GLY A 136 16.41 -11.65 -2.29
N ASN A 137 17.11 -12.24 -1.33
CA ASN A 137 18.38 -12.90 -1.61
C ASN A 137 18.14 -14.18 -2.42
N ALA A 138 18.95 -14.37 -3.47
CA ALA A 138 18.96 -15.60 -4.27
C ALA A 138 20.12 -16.51 -3.80
N THR A 139 19.81 -17.74 -3.43
CA THR A 139 20.79 -18.78 -3.11
C THR A 139 20.39 -20.09 -3.73
N ASN A 140 21.37 -20.90 -4.19
CA ASN A 140 21.14 -22.26 -4.68
C ASN A 140 20.07 -22.38 -5.79
N HIS A 141 20.18 -21.56 -6.84
CA HIS A 141 19.25 -21.56 -7.97
C HIS A 141 17.79 -21.21 -7.61
N THR A 142 17.55 -20.63 -6.45
CA THR A 142 16.25 -20.14 -6.00
C THR A 142 16.29 -18.69 -5.59
N ALA A 143 15.17 -18.01 -5.59
CA ALA A 143 15.06 -16.67 -5.09
C ALA A 143 13.74 -16.41 -4.37
N TRP A 144 13.76 -15.42 -3.49
CA TRP A 144 12.60 -14.94 -2.76
C TRP A 144 12.17 -13.61 -3.29
N PHE A 145 10.88 -13.44 -3.46
CA PHE A 145 10.27 -12.18 -3.86
C PHE A 145 9.11 -11.85 -2.95
N VAL A 146 8.88 -10.56 -2.79
CA VAL A 146 7.69 -10.05 -2.14
C VAL A 146 6.91 -9.22 -3.16
N GLY A 147 5.69 -9.63 -3.43
CA GLY A 147 4.72 -8.83 -4.17
C GLY A 147 3.87 -8.01 -3.21
N LEU A 148 3.75 -6.70 -3.46
CA LEU A 148 2.86 -5.81 -2.73
C LEU A 148 1.93 -5.09 -3.69
N ARG A 149 0.66 -4.97 -3.35
CA ARG A 149 -0.27 -4.09 -4.08
C ARG A 149 -1.25 -3.41 -3.14
N SER A 150 -1.73 -2.24 -3.53
CA SER A 150 -2.85 -1.58 -2.85
C SER A 150 -4.15 -2.28 -3.19
N LEU A 151 -5.00 -2.47 -2.19
CA LEU A 151 -6.38 -2.94 -2.37
C LEU A 151 -7.37 -1.77 -2.53
N ASP A 152 -6.94 -0.55 -2.21
CA ASP A 152 -7.76 0.66 -2.32
C ASP A 152 -7.70 1.29 -3.72
N GLN A 153 -6.74 0.88 -4.54
CA GLN A 153 -6.63 1.30 -5.94
C GLN A 153 -7.32 0.26 -6.83
N ALA A 154 -8.43 0.64 -7.44
CA ALA A 154 -8.99 -0.16 -8.52
C ALA A 154 -7.93 -0.31 -9.63
N PRO A 155 -7.79 -1.51 -10.25
CA PRO A 155 -6.97 -1.64 -11.44
C PRO A 155 -7.42 -0.58 -12.45
N ALA A 156 -6.48 0.18 -13.02
CA ALA A 156 -6.80 1.11 -14.08
C ALA A 156 -7.49 0.31 -15.19
N ASP A 157 -8.76 0.62 -15.43
CA ASP A 157 -9.52 0.01 -16.51
C ASP A 157 -8.90 0.44 -17.84
N ASN A 158 -8.04 -0.42 -18.40
CA ASN A 158 -7.44 -0.24 -19.70
C ASN A 158 -8.42 -0.58 -20.86
N SER A 159 -9.72 -0.65 -20.59
CA SER A 159 -10.75 -0.93 -21.60
C SER A 159 -11.21 0.31 -22.38
N GLN A 160 -10.46 1.43 -22.35
CA GLN A 160 -10.75 2.52 -23.27
C GLN A 160 -10.37 2.09 -24.70
N PRO A 161 -11.35 1.95 -25.61
CA PRO A 161 -11.05 1.59 -26.98
C PRO A 161 -10.20 2.69 -27.63
N PRO A 162 -9.26 2.34 -28.56
CA PRO A 162 -8.42 3.32 -29.20
C PRO A 162 -9.30 4.34 -29.93
N VAL A 163 -9.10 5.61 -29.60
CA VAL A 163 -9.73 6.73 -30.31
C VAL A 163 -9.21 6.67 -31.76
N LYS A 164 -10.06 6.25 -32.68
CA LYS A 164 -9.79 6.34 -34.11
C LYS A 164 -9.65 7.82 -34.49
N LYS A 165 -8.47 8.23 -34.92
CA LYS A 165 -8.27 9.48 -35.66
C LYS A 165 -8.71 9.33 -37.08
#